data_7e19c9ca4c8307eae22d7a23830a51dd
#
_entry.id   7e19c9ca4c8307eae22d7a23830a51dd
#
_cell.length_a   1.000
_cell.length_b   1.000
_cell.length_c   1.000
_cell.angle_alpha   90.00
_cell.angle_beta   90.00
_cell.angle_gamma   90.00
#
_symmetry.space_group_name_H-M   'P 1'
#
loop_
_entity.id
_entity.type
_entity.pdbx_description
1 polymer ?
#
loop_
_entity_poly.entity_id
_entity_poly.type
_entity_poly.pdbx_seq_one_letter_code
_entity_poly.pdbx_strand_id
1 'polypeptide(L)'
;NVVMDRAFPVIRDRILENNTPVVDSVTAATFSSYGVKAAVADAMAQAGLEVEDITMTTAGPEKEAKTLEDVTADIVVVGGGPSGLAAAITAKQTKEDVNVIVVEKMDILSGNGKFDMNFYDLINSEAQKAAGNEQWTVNQVENFIEAKSSAGDSPERVKVWAEQENVLDAWLRDMGVNLDYNYGAMNHMAKEDQYAGEVIQAGMEECARDLGIDIRTGTKGLDLIMEDGRCTGVTVENNDNESYGIKAQYTIIATGGFCSSKELLGEYAP
;
A
#
# COMPACT_ATOMS: atom_id res chain seq x y z
N ASN A 1 -7.70 -16.23 0.54
CA ASN A 1 -6.97 -15.56 1.62
C ASN A 1 -5.95 -14.62 0.99
N VAL A 2 -6.22 -13.33 1.04
CA VAL A 2 -5.44 -12.29 0.33
C VAL A 2 -3.95 -12.34 0.69
N VAL A 3 -3.61 -12.58 1.95
CA VAL A 3 -2.21 -12.70 2.37
C VAL A 3 -1.54 -13.89 1.71
N MET A 4 -2.21 -15.06 1.65
CA MET A 4 -1.67 -16.25 1.00
C MET A 4 -1.58 -16.08 -0.51
N ASP A 5 -2.58 -15.49 -1.16
CA ASP A 5 -2.61 -15.33 -2.61
C ASP A 5 -1.49 -14.40 -3.11
N ARG A 6 -1.01 -13.48 -2.27
CA ARG A 6 0.06 -12.53 -2.61
C ARG A 6 1.42 -12.91 -2.02
N ALA A 7 1.45 -13.40 -0.79
CA ALA A 7 2.70 -13.78 -0.13
C ALA A 7 3.23 -15.14 -0.59
N PHE A 8 2.33 -16.08 -0.95
CA PHE A 8 2.76 -17.42 -1.36
C PHE A 8 3.65 -17.42 -2.61
N PRO A 9 3.36 -16.69 -3.69
CA PRO A 9 4.27 -16.63 -4.83
C PRO A 9 5.66 -16.14 -4.44
N VAL A 10 5.74 -15.09 -3.64
CA VAL A 10 7.02 -14.50 -3.21
C VAL A 10 7.85 -15.50 -2.39
N ILE A 11 7.25 -16.14 -1.37
CA ILE A 11 7.98 -17.11 -0.54
C ILE A 11 8.37 -18.36 -1.34
N ARG A 12 7.50 -18.83 -2.24
CA ARG A 12 7.79 -19.94 -3.14
C ARG A 12 9.01 -19.64 -4.01
N ASP A 13 9.03 -18.47 -4.63
CA ASP A 13 10.08 -18.09 -5.56
C ASP A 13 11.42 -17.93 -4.82
N ARG A 14 11.43 -17.34 -3.62
CA ARG A 14 12.61 -17.29 -2.76
C ARG A 14 13.16 -18.71 -2.43
N ILE A 15 12.29 -19.64 -2.09
CA ILE A 15 12.68 -21.03 -1.81
C ILE A 15 13.28 -21.70 -3.05
N LEU A 16 12.68 -21.52 -4.21
CA LEU A 16 13.14 -22.10 -5.47
C LEU A 16 14.47 -21.50 -5.92
N GLU A 17 14.62 -20.18 -5.84
CA GLU A 17 15.85 -19.48 -6.24
C GLU A 17 17.05 -19.84 -5.35
N ASN A 18 16.81 -19.98 -4.05
CA ASN A 18 17.86 -20.32 -3.08
C ASN A 18 18.01 -21.83 -2.87
N ASN A 19 17.12 -22.64 -3.44
CA ASN A 19 17.08 -24.11 -3.27
C ASN A 19 17.09 -24.55 -1.80
N THR A 20 16.45 -23.76 -0.92
CA THR A 20 16.37 -24.03 0.53
C THR A 20 15.12 -23.35 1.12
N PRO A 21 14.48 -23.94 2.17
CA PRO A 21 13.44 -23.24 2.92
C PRO A 21 14.01 -22.20 3.91
N VAL A 22 15.32 -22.11 4.06
CA VAL A 22 15.99 -21.10 4.90
C VAL A 22 16.09 -19.80 4.11
N VAL A 23 14.97 -19.09 4.03
CA VAL A 23 14.83 -17.80 3.32
C VAL A 23 14.08 -16.81 4.17
N ASP A 24 14.19 -15.53 3.83
CA ASP A 24 13.45 -14.46 4.51
C ASP A 24 11.95 -14.67 4.41
N SER A 25 11.26 -14.45 5.50
CA SER A 25 9.79 -14.41 5.52
C SER A 25 9.30 -13.19 4.76
N VAL A 26 8.13 -13.31 4.14
CA VAL A 26 7.45 -12.17 3.50
C VAL A 26 6.93 -11.25 4.59
N THR A 27 7.31 -9.99 4.54
CA THR A 27 6.89 -8.97 5.51
C THR A 27 5.37 -8.86 5.56
N ALA A 28 4.79 -8.65 6.75
CA ALA A 28 3.36 -8.71 7.04
C ALA A 28 2.68 -10.08 6.80
N ALA A 29 3.43 -11.11 6.40
CA ALA A 29 2.93 -12.47 6.18
C ALA A 29 3.81 -13.53 6.88
N THR A 30 4.39 -13.19 8.02
CA THR A 30 5.37 -14.03 8.75
C THR A 30 4.84 -15.43 9.07
N PHE A 31 3.61 -15.53 9.60
CA PHE A 31 2.99 -16.82 9.90
C PHE A 31 2.76 -17.66 8.66
N SER A 32 2.25 -17.05 7.59
CA SER A 32 2.03 -17.74 6.32
C SER A 32 3.34 -18.19 5.69
N SER A 33 4.37 -17.35 5.71
CA SER A 33 5.72 -17.69 5.24
C SER A 33 6.32 -18.84 6.04
N TYR A 34 6.20 -18.81 7.36
CA TYR A 34 6.65 -19.91 8.22
C TYR A 34 5.95 -21.22 7.87
N GLY A 35 4.63 -21.20 7.69
CA GLY A 35 3.89 -22.41 7.32
C GLY A 35 4.37 -23.04 6.02
N VAL A 36 4.69 -22.22 5.01
CA VAL A 36 5.24 -22.69 3.73
C VAL A 36 6.66 -23.23 3.92
N LYS A 37 7.54 -22.48 4.62
CA LYS A 37 8.92 -22.92 4.91
C LYS A 37 8.93 -24.23 5.68
N ALA A 38 8.10 -24.36 6.72
CA ALA A 38 7.98 -25.56 7.53
C ALA A 38 7.51 -26.78 6.71
N ALA A 39 6.52 -26.61 5.85
CA ALA A 39 6.03 -27.67 4.98
C ALA A 39 7.11 -28.16 4.00
N VAL A 40 7.91 -27.23 3.44
CA VAL A 40 9.03 -27.61 2.55
C VAL A 40 10.12 -28.31 3.33
N ALA A 41 10.50 -27.81 4.51
CA ALA A 41 11.50 -28.45 5.36
C ALA A 41 11.09 -29.87 5.76
N ASP A 42 9.81 -30.08 6.14
CA ASP A 42 9.29 -31.40 6.47
C ASP A 42 9.33 -32.35 5.26
N ALA A 43 8.95 -31.88 4.08
CA ALA A 43 9.03 -32.67 2.85
C ALA A 43 10.48 -33.05 2.50
N MET A 44 11.44 -32.14 2.69
CA MET A 44 12.86 -32.42 2.47
C MET A 44 13.39 -33.43 3.48
N ALA A 45 13.00 -33.32 4.76
CA ALA A 45 13.36 -34.28 5.79
C ALA A 45 12.81 -35.68 5.47
N GLN A 46 11.58 -35.81 4.99
CA GLN A 46 10.99 -37.06 4.56
C GLN A 46 11.73 -37.65 3.34
N ALA A 47 12.33 -36.80 2.51
CA ALA A 47 13.22 -37.26 1.40
C ALA A 47 14.63 -37.59 1.84
N GLY A 48 14.95 -37.55 3.15
CA GLY A 48 16.27 -37.88 3.69
C GLY A 48 17.30 -36.74 3.54
N LEU A 49 16.86 -35.51 3.32
CA LEU A 49 17.74 -34.34 3.26
C LEU A 49 17.81 -33.68 4.64
N GLU A 50 18.98 -33.18 4.99
CA GLU A 50 19.15 -32.34 6.17
C GLU A 50 18.70 -30.91 5.87
N VAL A 51 17.92 -30.37 6.78
CA VAL A 51 17.42 -28.96 6.69
C VAL A 51 17.65 -28.33 8.05
N GLU A 52 18.20 -27.12 8.05
CA GLU A 52 18.35 -26.33 9.27
C GLU A 52 16.97 -26.06 9.92
N ASP A 53 16.96 -25.98 11.25
CA ASP A 53 15.75 -25.65 12.00
C ASP A 53 15.24 -24.25 11.58
N ILE A 54 14.02 -24.19 11.09
CA ILE A 54 13.37 -22.94 10.72
C ILE A 54 12.40 -22.48 11.79
N THR A 55 12.38 -21.18 12.02
CA THR A 55 11.44 -20.52 12.94
C THR A 55 10.63 -19.47 12.19
N MET A 56 9.67 -18.83 12.85
CA MET A 56 8.92 -17.71 12.26
C MET A 56 9.83 -16.57 11.81
N THR A 57 10.94 -16.35 12.53
CA THR A 57 11.90 -15.28 12.29
C THR A 57 13.15 -15.74 11.55
N THR A 58 13.18 -17.00 11.06
CA THR A 58 14.33 -17.47 10.28
C THR A 58 14.47 -16.60 9.03
N ALA A 59 15.59 -15.93 8.95
CA ALA A 59 16.01 -15.15 7.79
C ALA A 59 16.92 -16.01 6.89
N GLY A 60 16.97 -15.67 5.62
CA GLY A 60 17.96 -16.21 4.70
C GLY A 60 19.36 -15.69 5.00
N PRO A 61 20.37 -16.17 4.25
CA PRO A 61 21.74 -15.67 4.39
C PRO A 61 21.79 -14.16 4.15
N GLU A 62 22.65 -13.49 4.93
CA GLU A 62 22.88 -12.07 4.74
C GLU A 62 23.46 -11.79 3.35
N LYS A 63 22.82 -10.93 2.60
CA LYS A 63 23.26 -10.57 1.25
C LYS A 63 24.29 -9.45 1.33
N GLU A 64 25.33 -9.51 0.48
CA GLU A 64 26.31 -8.44 0.39
C GLU A 64 25.67 -7.15 -0.13
N ALA A 65 25.99 -6.04 0.53
CA ALA A 65 25.53 -4.72 0.11
C ALA A 65 26.12 -4.35 -1.26
N LYS A 66 25.30 -3.90 -2.17
CA LYS A 66 25.70 -3.52 -3.52
C LYS A 66 25.04 -2.19 -3.92
N THR A 67 25.81 -1.35 -4.59
CA THR A 67 25.25 -0.13 -5.21
C THR A 67 25.00 -0.38 -6.68
N LEU A 68 23.78 -0.11 -7.13
CA LEU A 68 23.39 -0.17 -8.53
C LEU A 68 23.46 1.23 -9.20
N GLU A 69 23.31 1.27 -10.51
CA GLU A 69 23.15 2.52 -11.23
C GLU A 69 21.80 3.17 -10.91
N ASP A 70 21.80 4.50 -10.84
CA ASP A 70 20.58 5.28 -10.64
C ASP A 70 19.62 5.10 -11.83
N VAL A 71 18.33 5.16 -11.52
CA VAL A 71 17.26 5.17 -12.53
C VAL A 71 16.55 6.52 -12.54
N THR A 72 15.78 6.79 -13.59
CA THR A 72 15.04 8.05 -13.73
C THR A 72 13.55 7.80 -13.91
N ALA A 73 12.74 8.72 -13.39
CA ALA A 73 11.30 8.78 -13.57
C ALA A 73 10.84 10.23 -13.70
N ASP A 74 9.62 10.47 -14.16
CA ASP A 74 8.99 11.79 -14.01
C ASP A 74 8.50 11.98 -12.58
N ILE A 75 7.88 10.92 -12.01
CA ILE A 75 7.35 10.91 -10.65
C ILE A 75 7.81 9.64 -9.93
N VAL A 76 8.35 9.79 -8.73
CA VAL A 76 8.54 8.68 -7.80
C VAL A 76 7.56 8.82 -6.62
N VAL A 77 6.87 7.73 -6.31
CA VAL A 77 5.94 7.63 -5.18
C VAL A 77 6.52 6.67 -4.14
N VAL A 78 6.71 7.15 -2.93
CA VAL A 78 7.24 6.36 -1.81
C VAL A 78 6.09 5.88 -0.93
N GLY A 79 5.76 4.61 -1.05
CA GLY A 79 4.65 3.93 -0.38
C GLY A 79 3.57 3.44 -1.34
N GLY A 80 3.31 2.14 -1.33
CA GLY A 80 2.32 1.44 -2.18
C GLY A 80 0.97 1.19 -1.50
N GLY A 81 0.64 1.98 -0.48
CA GLY A 81 -0.69 2.00 0.13
C GLY A 81 -1.72 2.76 -0.72
N PRO A 82 -2.98 2.88 -0.25
CA PRO A 82 -4.05 3.54 -1.02
C PRO A 82 -3.68 4.95 -1.49
N SER A 83 -3.06 5.77 -0.65
CA SER A 83 -2.67 7.14 -1.01
C SER A 83 -1.62 7.19 -2.13
N GLY A 84 -0.62 6.30 -2.07
CA GLY A 84 0.42 6.24 -3.10
C GLY A 84 -0.10 5.71 -4.42
N LEU A 85 -0.93 4.67 -4.39
CA LEU A 85 -1.57 4.15 -5.59
C LEU A 85 -2.53 5.18 -6.21
N ALA A 86 -3.32 5.89 -5.40
CA ALA A 86 -4.19 6.95 -5.90
C ALA A 86 -3.41 8.05 -6.62
N ALA A 87 -2.28 8.47 -6.04
CA ALA A 87 -1.42 9.48 -6.66
C ALA A 87 -0.83 8.98 -8.00
N ALA A 88 -0.33 7.75 -8.03
CA ALA A 88 0.28 7.16 -9.22
C ALA A 88 -0.75 6.94 -10.35
N ILE A 89 -1.92 6.40 -10.02
CA ILE A 89 -3.02 6.17 -10.97
C ILE A 89 -3.50 7.52 -11.54
N THR A 90 -3.76 8.50 -10.68
CA THR A 90 -4.21 9.83 -11.11
C THR A 90 -3.18 10.51 -12.03
N ALA A 91 -1.90 10.37 -11.73
CA ALA A 91 -0.83 10.89 -12.60
C ALA A 91 -0.90 10.28 -14.01
N LYS A 92 -1.04 8.96 -14.10
CA LYS A 92 -1.16 8.23 -15.38
C LYS A 92 -2.46 8.54 -16.12
N GLN A 93 -3.58 8.66 -15.41
CA GLN A 93 -4.86 9.04 -16.00
C GLN A 93 -4.85 10.48 -16.53
N THR A 94 -4.10 11.36 -15.89
CA THR A 94 -3.94 12.76 -16.32
C THR A 94 -3.01 12.90 -17.52
N LYS A 95 -1.94 12.10 -17.57
CA LYS A 95 -0.95 12.11 -18.63
C LYS A 95 -0.41 10.69 -18.86
N GLU A 96 -0.87 10.04 -19.92
CA GLU A 96 -0.59 8.63 -20.23
C GLU A 96 0.91 8.31 -20.38
N ASP A 97 1.68 9.21 -20.95
CA ASP A 97 3.12 9.05 -21.23
C ASP A 97 4.03 9.38 -20.02
N VAL A 98 3.47 9.80 -18.88
CA VAL A 98 4.27 10.08 -17.67
C VAL A 98 4.89 8.77 -17.14
N ASN A 99 6.18 8.80 -16.83
CA ASN A 99 6.87 7.66 -16.20
C ASN A 99 6.74 7.74 -14.69
N VAL A 100 6.00 6.79 -14.09
CA VAL A 100 5.75 6.73 -12.64
C VAL A 100 6.37 5.47 -12.07
N ILE A 101 7.21 5.63 -11.03
CA ILE A 101 7.74 4.53 -10.22
C ILE A 101 7.12 4.61 -8.82
N VAL A 102 6.55 3.52 -8.36
CA VAL A 102 6.07 3.34 -6.98
C VAL A 102 7.01 2.39 -6.25
N VAL A 103 7.57 2.82 -5.13
CA VAL A 103 8.38 1.95 -4.26
C VAL A 103 7.61 1.62 -2.99
N GLU A 104 7.62 0.34 -2.61
CA GLU A 104 6.96 -0.18 -1.40
C GLU A 104 7.94 -1.05 -0.62
N LYS A 105 8.14 -0.74 0.66
CA LYS A 105 9.09 -1.46 1.53
C LYS A 105 8.68 -2.91 1.80
N MET A 106 7.38 -3.18 1.76
CA MET A 106 6.84 -4.53 1.97
C MET A 106 6.95 -5.34 0.68
N ASP A 107 6.98 -6.65 0.78
CA ASP A 107 6.98 -7.55 -0.39
C ASP A 107 5.65 -7.54 -1.15
N ILE A 108 4.63 -6.96 -0.57
CA ILE A 108 3.29 -6.85 -1.14
C ILE A 108 2.79 -5.41 -0.99
N LEU A 109 2.03 -4.94 -1.95
CA LEU A 109 1.28 -3.70 -1.80
C LEU A 109 0.20 -3.87 -0.73
N SER A 110 0.13 -2.93 0.22
CA SER A 110 -0.85 -3.02 1.29
C SER A 110 -1.07 -1.66 1.98
N GLY A 111 -0.51 -1.46 3.15
CA GLY A 111 -0.77 -0.31 4.00
C GLY A 111 -1.98 -0.51 4.92
N ASN A 112 -2.13 0.37 5.90
CA ASN A 112 -3.18 0.27 6.92
C ASN A 112 -4.58 0.34 6.30
N GLY A 113 -4.77 1.11 5.25
CA GLY A 113 -6.05 1.22 4.56
C GLY A 113 -6.61 -0.10 4.03
N LYS A 114 -5.76 -1.11 3.80
CA LYS A 114 -6.20 -2.43 3.37
C LYS A 114 -6.75 -3.27 4.52
N PHE A 115 -6.13 -3.19 5.69
CA PHE A 115 -6.40 -4.11 6.79
C PHE A 115 -7.39 -3.56 7.81
N ASP A 116 -7.44 -2.25 7.99
CA ASP A 116 -8.21 -1.60 9.04
C ASP A 116 -9.58 -1.08 8.58
N MET A 117 -9.81 -1.01 7.25
CA MET A 117 -11.08 -0.48 6.74
C MET A 117 -12.10 -1.59 6.49
N ASN A 118 -12.95 -1.82 7.47
CA ASN A 118 -14.14 -2.65 7.33
C ASN A 118 -15.17 -1.99 6.39
N PHE A 119 -15.29 -0.69 6.48
CA PHE A 119 -16.14 0.16 5.63
C PHE A 119 -15.32 1.34 5.12
N TYR A 120 -15.85 2.01 4.12
CA TYR A 120 -15.32 3.25 3.56
C TYR A 120 -16.39 4.32 3.57
N ASP A 121 -15.99 5.56 3.84
CA ASP A 121 -16.94 6.68 3.84
C ASP A 121 -17.09 7.22 2.42
N LEU A 122 -18.32 7.28 1.97
CA LEU A 122 -18.73 7.92 0.71
C LEU A 122 -19.99 8.75 0.96
N ILE A 123 -20.13 9.85 0.26
CA ILE A 123 -21.31 10.68 0.30
C ILE A 123 -21.93 10.79 -1.09
N ASN A 124 -23.26 10.68 -1.15
CA ASN A 124 -24.01 10.74 -2.41
C ASN A 124 -23.52 9.72 -3.45
N SER A 125 -23.14 8.51 -2.98
CA SER A 125 -22.75 7.41 -3.85
C SER A 125 -23.89 7.01 -4.81
N GLU A 126 -23.57 6.29 -5.87
CA GLU A 126 -24.59 5.76 -6.79
C GLU A 126 -25.60 4.84 -6.07
N ALA A 127 -25.15 4.05 -5.09
CA ALA A 127 -26.02 3.24 -4.28
C ALA A 127 -27.00 4.07 -3.42
N GLN A 128 -26.51 5.16 -2.80
CA GLN A 128 -27.35 6.08 -2.03
C GLN A 128 -28.36 6.81 -2.91
N LYS A 129 -27.95 7.30 -4.08
CA LYS A 129 -28.84 7.93 -5.07
C LYS A 129 -29.92 6.97 -5.53
N ALA A 130 -29.55 5.74 -5.89
CA ALA A 130 -30.50 4.71 -6.31
C ALA A 130 -31.53 4.34 -5.22
N ALA A 131 -31.12 4.40 -3.95
CA ALA A 131 -32.01 4.15 -2.80
C ALA A 131 -32.81 5.38 -2.34
N GLY A 132 -32.60 6.55 -2.94
CA GLY A 132 -33.20 7.82 -2.51
C GLY A 132 -32.67 8.32 -1.17
N ASN A 133 -31.45 7.95 -0.82
CA ASN A 133 -30.77 8.26 0.45
C ASN A 133 -29.73 9.37 0.31
N GLU A 134 -29.88 10.28 -0.61
CA GLU A 134 -29.02 11.45 -0.76
C GLU A 134 -29.21 12.41 0.44
N GLN A 135 -28.54 12.07 1.55
CA GLN A 135 -28.75 12.77 2.82
C GLN A 135 -27.66 13.79 3.14
N TRP A 136 -26.52 13.66 2.48
CA TRP A 136 -25.34 14.41 2.84
C TRP A 136 -24.92 15.36 1.72
N THR A 137 -24.92 16.65 2.04
CA THR A 137 -24.23 17.66 1.23
C THR A 137 -22.80 17.83 1.75
N VAL A 138 -21.92 18.39 0.92
CA VAL A 138 -20.56 18.74 1.34
C VAL A 138 -20.58 19.57 2.64
N ASN A 139 -21.42 20.60 2.71
CA ASN A 139 -21.55 21.45 3.91
C ASN A 139 -22.02 20.67 5.16
N GLN A 140 -22.88 19.68 5.01
CA GLN A 140 -23.31 18.86 6.16
C GLN A 140 -22.19 17.97 6.65
N VAL A 141 -21.36 17.42 5.76
CA VAL A 141 -20.18 16.63 6.12
C VAL A 141 -19.13 17.50 6.79
N GLU A 142 -18.84 18.68 6.25
CA GLU A 142 -17.95 19.67 6.87
C GLU A 142 -18.37 19.99 8.31
N ASN A 143 -19.63 20.34 8.50
CA ASN A 143 -20.19 20.65 9.82
C ASN A 143 -20.13 19.44 10.78
N PHE A 144 -20.36 18.23 10.28
CA PHE A 144 -20.28 17.02 11.07
C PHE A 144 -18.85 16.76 11.55
N ILE A 145 -17.87 16.91 10.67
CA ILE A 145 -16.47 16.69 11.00
C ILE A 145 -15.96 17.78 11.95
N GLU A 146 -16.27 19.05 11.70
CA GLU A 146 -15.92 20.14 12.61
C GLU A 146 -16.50 19.92 14.01
N ALA A 147 -17.77 19.49 14.10
CA ALA A 147 -18.41 19.20 15.39
C ALA A 147 -17.82 17.98 16.11
N LYS A 148 -17.19 17.06 15.39
CA LYS A 148 -16.59 15.83 15.93
C LYS A 148 -15.09 15.90 16.10
N SER A 149 -14.40 16.77 15.35
CA SER A 149 -12.97 16.96 15.44
C SER A 149 -12.64 17.76 16.70
N SER A 150 -12.03 17.12 17.65
CA SER A 150 -11.52 17.77 18.88
C SER A 150 -10.12 18.35 18.71
N ALA A 151 -9.45 18.17 17.58
CA ALA A 151 -8.02 18.37 17.51
C ALA A 151 -7.50 18.86 16.16
N GLY A 152 -7.68 20.12 15.85
CA GLY A 152 -6.67 20.83 15.06
C GLY A 152 -6.46 20.38 13.61
N ASP A 153 -7.42 19.76 12.98
CA ASP A 153 -7.36 19.57 11.53
C ASP A 153 -7.62 20.90 10.79
N SER A 154 -7.01 21.06 9.62
CA SER A 154 -7.20 22.27 8.83
C SER A 154 -8.61 22.26 8.19
N PRO A 155 -9.40 23.35 8.35
CA PRO A 155 -10.71 23.45 7.71
C PRO A 155 -10.64 23.28 6.19
N GLU A 156 -9.58 23.74 5.55
CA GLU A 156 -9.36 23.62 4.12
C GLU A 156 -9.19 22.14 3.72
N ARG A 157 -8.49 21.36 4.52
CA ARG A 157 -8.31 19.93 4.27
C ARG A 157 -9.61 19.16 4.45
N VAL A 158 -10.38 19.45 5.48
CA VAL A 158 -11.71 18.87 5.71
C VAL A 158 -12.64 19.16 4.54
N LYS A 159 -12.62 20.38 4.03
CA LYS A 159 -13.40 20.78 2.87
C LYS A 159 -13.02 19.98 1.62
N VAL A 160 -11.73 19.90 1.29
CA VAL A 160 -11.23 19.11 0.15
C VAL A 160 -11.66 17.65 0.29
N TRP A 161 -11.53 17.07 1.49
CA TRP A 161 -11.98 15.71 1.74
C TRP A 161 -13.48 15.54 1.43
N ALA A 162 -14.34 16.38 1.98
CA ALA A 162 -15.77 16.28 1.77
C ALA A 162 -16.19 16.48 0.29
N GLU A 163 -15.51 17.36 -0.43
CA GLU A 163 -15.74 17.57 -1.87
C GLU A 163 -15.32 16.35 -2.70
N GLN A 164 -14.20 15.70 -2.35
CA GLN A 164 -13.68 14.54 -3.08
C GLN A 164 -14.49 13.27 -2.78
N GLU A 165 -14.97 13.06 -1.57
CA GLU A 165 -15.85 11.93 -1.23
C GLU A 165 -17.11 11.88 -2.10
N ASN A 166 -17.61 13.04 -2.53
CA ASN A 166 -18.77 13.13 -3.42
C ASN A 166 -18.50 12.61 -4.85
N VAL A 167 -17.25 12.52 -5.28
CA VAL A 167 -16.86 12.06 -6.62
C VAL A 167 -16.07 10.75 -6.61
N LEU A 168 -15.62 10.33 -5.43
CA LEU A 168 -14.75 9.17 -5.27
C LEU A 168 -15.42 7.86 -5.67
N ASP A 169 -16.73 7.71 -5.42
CA ASP A 169 -17.48 6.50 -5.80
C ASP A 169 -17.39 6.21 -7.31
N ALA A 170 -17.57 7.22 -8.15
CA ALA A 170 -17.45 7.07 -9.61
C ALA A 170 -16.03 6.62 -10.01
N TRP A 171 -15.00 7.24 -9.43
CA TRP A 171 -13.61 6.90 -9.70
C TRP A 171 -13.26 5.46 -9.26
N LEU A 172 -13.78 5.01 -8.12
CA LEU A 172 -13.61 3.63 -7.66
C LEU A 172 -14.33 2.63 -8.57
N ARG A 173 -15.54 2.95 -9.03
CA ARG A 173 -16.32 2.11 -9.96
C ARG A 173 -15.62 1.95 -11.31
N ASP A 174 -14.97 2.97 -11.82
CA ASP A 174 -14.17 2.91 -13.05
C ASP A 174 -13.03 1.88 -12.95
N MET A 175 -12.59 1.57 -11.72
CA MET A 175 -11.61 0.51 -11.42
C MET A 175 -12.27 -0.82 -11.01
N GLY A 176 -13.58 -0.98 -11.20
CA GLY A 176 -14.32 -2.20 -10.84
C GLY A 176 -14.60 -2.36 -9.35
N VAL A 177 -14.34 -1.35 -8.52
CA VAL A 177 -14.60 -1.37 -7.08
C VAL A 177 -16.04 -0.96 -6.82
N ASN A 178 -16.84 -1.87 -6.25
CA ASN A 178 -18.23 -1.60 -5.85
C ASN A 178 -18.39 -1.76 -4.34
N LEU A 179 -18.90 -0.72 -3.69
CA LEU A 179 -19.16 -0.67 -2.25
C LEU A 179 -20.67 -0.55 -1.97
N ASP A 180 -21.47 -1.37 -2.65
CA ASP A 180 -22.94 -1.26 -2.66
C ASP A 180 -23.63 -2.15 -1.63
N TYR A 181 -22.86 -2.89 -0.84
CA TYR A 181 -23.40 -3.69 0.25
C TYR A 181 -23.43 -2.87 1.54
N ASN A 182 -24.57 -2.82 2.19
CA ASN A 182 -24.76 -2.18 3.50
C ASN A 182 -24.17 -0.75 3.57
N TYR A 183 -24.76 0.15 2.83
CA TYR A 183 -24.45 1.58 2.88
C TYR A 183 -25.36 2.31 3.89
N GLY A 184 -24.78 2.70 5.03
CA GLY A 184 -25.43 3.54 6.03
C GLY A 184 -25.40 5.02 5.65
N ALA A 185 -25.27 5.93 6.62
CA ALA A 185 -25.20 7.37 6.35
C ALA A 185 -24.02 7.71 5.40
N MET A 186 -22.80 7.36 5.78
CA MET A 186 -21.59 7.51 4.95
C MET A 186 -20.87 6.16 4.72
N ASN A 187 -21.03 5.23 5.63
CA ASN A 187 -20.31 3.97 5.63
C ASN A 187 -20.76 3.04 4.51
N HIS A 188 -19.84 2.58 3.71
CA HIS A 188 -20.07 1.66 2.61
C HIS A 188 -19.21 0.41 2.77
N MET A 189 -19.79 -0.74 2.44
CA MET A 189 -19.12 -2.04 2.45
C MET A 189 -19.21 -2.69 1.07
N ALA A 190 -18.25 -3.53 0.73
CA ALA A 190 -18.27 -4.25 -0.55
C ALA A 190 -19.30 -5.38 -0.55
N LYS A 191 -19.21 -6.26 0.43
CA LYS A 191 -20.16 -7.36 0.71
C LYS A 191 -19.96 -7.87 2.14
N GLU A 192 -20.82 -8.81 2.55
CA GLU A 192 -20.68 -9.51 3.83
C GLU A 192 -19.30 -10.19 3.92
N ASP A 193 -18.66 -10.08 5.06
CA ASP A 193 -17.35 -10.67 5.37
C ASP A 193 -16.19 -10.21 4.46
N GLN A 194 -16.31 -9.06 3.81
CA GLN A 194 -15.23 -8.48 3.02
C GLN A 194 -14.99 -7.03 3.41
N TYR A 195 -13.77 -6.71 3.78
CA TYR A 195 -13.35 -5.35 4.10
C TYR A 195 -13.34 -4.45 2.87
N ALA A 196 -13.87 -3.24 3.00
CA ALA A 196 -13.85 -2.23 1.93
C ALA A 196 -12.41 -1.91 1.50
N GLY A 197 -11.50 -1.75 2.44
CA GLY A 197 -10.09 -1.49 2.15
C GLY A 197 -9.41 -2.58 1.32
N GLU A 198 -9.79 -3.84 1.52
CA GLU A 198 -9.27 -4.96 0.71
C GLU A 198 -9.69 -4.84 -0.76
N VAL A 199 -10.96 -4.53 -1.00
CA VAL A 199 -11.51 -4.41 -2.36
C VAL A 199 -10.95 -3.18 -3.06
N ILE A 200 -10.89 -2.05 -2.37
CA ILE A 200 -10.29 -0.81 -2.87
C ILE A 200 -8.83 -1.04 -3.26
N GLN A 201 -8.03 -1.61 -2.36
CA GLN A 201 -6.63 -1.87 -2.62
C GLN A 201 -6.44 -2.80 -3.82
N ALA A 202 -7.24 -3.86 -3.93
CA ALA A 202 -7.16 -4.81 -5.04
C ALA A 202 -7.48 -4.15 -6.39
N GLY A 203 -8.56 -3.36 -6.46
CA GLY A 203 -8.92 -2.65 -7.69
C GLY A 203 -7.88 -1.60 -8.10
N MET A 204 -7.34 -0.87 -7.13
CA MET A 204 -6.27 0.10 -7.40
C MET A 204 -4.98 -0.58 -7.87
N GLU A 205 -4.62 -1.74 -7.31
CA GLU A 205 -3.45 -2.50 -7.76
C GLU A 205 -3.60 -3.02 -9.19
N GLU A 206 -4.77 -3.55 -9.53
CA GLU A 206 -5.08 -4.00 -10.90
C GLU A 206 -4.99 -2.81 -11.86
N CYS A 207 -5.70 -1.72 -11.57
CA CYS A 207 -5.65 -0.50 -12.38
C CYS A 207 -4.23 0.06 -12.54
N ALA A 208 -3.42 0.09 -11.47
CA ALA A 208 -2.04 0.57 -11.55
C ALA A 208 -1.16 -0.29 -12.47
N ARG A 209 -1.37 -1.63 -12.45
CA ARG A 209 -0.66 -2.56 -13.36
C ARG A 209 -1.10 -2.39 -14.81
N ASP A 210 -2.41 -2.25 -15.05
CA ASP A 210 -2.97 -2.04 -16.39
C ASP A 210 -2.50 -0.73 -17.02
N LEU A 211 -2.30 0.30 -16.20
CA LEU A 211 -1.72 1.59 -16.61
C LEU A 211 -0.18 1.53 -16.83
N GLY A 212 0.45 0.39 -16.58
CA GLY A 212 1.89 0.21 -16.78
C GLY A 212 2.74 0.99 -15.77
N ILE A 213 2.26 1.23 -14.55
CA ILE A 213 3.04 1.84 -13.47
C ILE A 213 4.14 0.85 -13.04
N ASP A 214 5.41 1.32 -12.97
CA ASP A 214 6.52 0.52 -12.44
C ASP A 214 6.39 0.41 -10.91
N ILE A 215 5.96 -0.76 -10.43
CA ILE A 215 5.74 -1.03 -9.01
C ILE A 215 6.86 -1.92 -8.48
N ARG A 216 7.65 -1.40 -7.54
CA ARG A 216 8.78 -2.06 -6.91
C ARG A 216 8.48 -2.35 -5.44
N THR A 217 7.99 -3.56 -5.17
CA THR A 217 7.81 -4.07 -3.80
C THR A 217 9.15 -4.54 -3.21
N GLY A 218 9.22 -4.75 -1.90
CA GLY A 218 10.47 -5.08 -1.22
C GLY A 218 11.54 -4.00 -1.38
N THR A 219 11.14 -2.75 -1.69
CA THR A 219 12.03 -1.63 -1.97
C THR A 219 11.73 -0.48 -1.03
N LYS A 220 12.63 -0.24 -0.10
CA LYS A 220 12.49 0.76 0.97
C LYS A 220 13.10 2.10 0.54
N GLY A 221 12.32 3.18 0.66
CA GLY A 221 12.88 4.53 0.59
C GLY A 221 13.75 4.82 1.82
N LEU A 222 14.97 5.28 1.60
CA LEU A 222 15.95 5.56 2.65
C LEU A 222 16.05 7.05 2.94
N ASP A 223 16.32 7.85 1.91
CA ASP A 223 16.58 9.28 2.05
C ASP A 223 16.14 10.02 0.78
N LEU A 224 15.89 11.34 0.93
CA LEU A 224 15.59 12.21 -0.19
C LEU A 224 16.88 12.67 -0.89
N ILE A 225 16.91 12.65 -2.20
CA ILE A 225 17.98 13.25 -2.97
C ILE A 225 17.69 14.75 -3.10
N MET A 226 18.52 15.56 -2.46
CA MET A 226 18.36 17.02 -2.43
C MET A 226 19.45 17.71 -3.24
N GLU A 227 19.07 18.54 -4.21
CA GLU A 227 19.97 19.37 -5.01
C GLU A 227 19.52 20.84 -4.91
N ASP A 228 20.39 21.73 -4.51
CA ASP A 228 20.11 23.17 -4.38
C ASP A 228 18.81 23.50 -3.61
N GLY A 229 18.50 22.72 -2.55
CA GLY A 229 17.31 22.89 -1.74
C GLY A 229 16.02 22.31 -2.35
N ARG A 230 16.12 21.66 -3.49
CA ARG A 230 15.01 20.98 -4.17
C ARG A 230 15.15 19.46 -4.05
N CYS A 231 14.05 18.77 -3.79
CA CYS A 231 14.01 17.32 -3.88
C CYS A 231 14.02 16.89 -5.36
N THR A 232 14.99 16.06 -5.73
CA THR A 232 15.20 15.55 -7.10
C THR A 232 15.09 14.03 -7.17
N GLY A 233 14.60 13.39 -6.11
CA GLY A 233 14.40 11.95 -6.07
C GLY A 233 14.50 11.34 -4.68
N VAL A 234 14.68 10.03 -4.64
CA VAL A 234 14.81 9.24 -3.41
C VAL A 234 15.89 8.17 -3.59
N THR A 235 16.68 7.94 -2.54
CA THR A 235 17.57 6.77 -2.45
C THR A 235 16.77 5.61 -1.88
N VAL A 236 16.90 4.44 -2.48
CA VAL A 236 16.17 3.23 -2.10
C VAL A 236 17.11 2.04 -1.89
N GLU A 237 16.63 1.05 -1.15
CA GLU A 237 17.28 -0.24 -0.97
C GLU A 237 16.24 -1.35 -1.14
N ASN A 238 16.57 -2.37 -1.92
CA ASN A 238 15.70 -3.53 -2.12
C ASN A 238 16.06 -4.67 -1.15
N ASN A 239 15.26 -5.74 -1.16
CA ASN A 239 15.47 -6.92 -0.31
C ASN A 239 16.74 -7.73 -0.67
N ASP A 240 17.46 -7.34 -1.71
CA ASP A 240 18.74 -7.94 -2.10
C ASP A 240 19.94 -7.16 -1.57
N ASN A 241 19.73 -6.20 -0.64
CA ASN A 241 20.72 -5.23 -0.17
C ASN A 241 21.33 -4.41 -1.30
N GLU A 242 20.58 -4.18 -2.36
CA GLU A 242 21.01 -3.34 -3.47
C GLU A 242 20.42 -1.94 -3.33
N SER A 243 21.29 -0.93 -3.24
CA SER A 243 20.92 0.48 -3.08
C SER A 243 21.12 1.25 -4.38
N TYR A 244 20.21 2.16 -4.72
CA TYR A 244 20.29 3.03 -5.89
C TYR A 244 19.43 4.29 -5.72
N GLY A 245 19.70 5.31 -6.52
CA GLY A 245 18.90 6.52 -6.62
C GLY A 245 17.77 6.36 -7.65
N ILE A 246 16.58 6.85 -7.31
CA ILE A 246 15.50 7.10 -8.28
C ILE A 246 15.41 8.61 -8.43
N LYS A 247 15.98 9.15 -9.51
CA LYS A 247 15.93 10.58 -9.84
C LYS A 247 14.59 10.91 -10.50
N ALA A 248 13.89 11.92 -9.98
CA ALA A 248 12.57 12.28 -10.48
C ALA A 248 12.32 13.79 -10.41
N GLN A 249 11.46 14.28 -11.32
CA GLN A 249 11.01 15.68 -11.27
C GLN A 249 10.15 15.96 -10.05
N TYR A 250 9.35 14.97 -9.63
CA TYR A 250 8.47 15.04 -8.47
C TYR A 250 8.61 13.79 -7.61
N THR A 251 8.67 14.01 -6.30
CA THR A 251 8.68 12.94 -5.29
C THR A 251 7.45 13.09 -4.40
N ILE A 252 6.63 12.03 -4.35
CA ILE A 252 5.42 11.98 -3.55
C ILE A 252 5.68 11.06 -2.36
N ILE A 253 5.57 11.59 -1.13
CA ILE A 253 5.71 10.83 0.10
C ILE A 253 4.34 10.34 0.55
N ALA A 254 4.12 9.03 0.45
CA ALA A 254 2.88 8.36 0.83
C ALA A 254 3.14 7.20 1.82
N THR A 255 4.08 7.40 2.73
CA THR A 255 4.60 6.39 3.66
C THR A 255 3.67 6.05 4.83
N GLY A 256 2.49 6.69 4.90
CA GLY A 256 1.50 6.51 5.95
C GLY A 256 1.81 7.30 7.23
N GLY A 257 1.16 6.91 8.31
CA GLY A 257 1.31 7.57 9.61
C GLY A 257 2.52 7.10 10.40
N PHE A 258 2.81 7.81 11.49
CA PHE A 258 3.98 7.57 12.34
C PHE A 258 3.63 6.93 13.70
N CYS A 259 2.44 6.32 13.83
CA CYS A 259 1.99 5.71 15.11
C CYS A 259 2.91 4.59 15.64
N SER A 260 3.77 4.03 14.79
CA SER A 260 4.77 3.04 15.20
C SER A 260 6.11 3.66 15.67
N SER A 261 6.31 4.98 15.50
CA SER A 261 7.51 5.67 15.92
C SER A 261 7.33 6.29 17.30
N LYS A 262 8.01 5.71 18.31
CA LYS A 262 7.97 6.26 19.67
C LYS A 262 8.57 7.66 19.76
N GLU A 263 9.55 7.95 18.91
CA GLU A 263 10.20 9.25 18.84
C GLU A 263 9.21 10.32 18.33
N LEU A 264 8.60 10.07 17.16
CA LEU A 264 7.64 11.03 16.58
C LEU A 264 6.38 11.17 17.43
N LEU A 265 5.92 10.07 18.06
CA LEU A 265 4.80 10.17 19.00
C LEU A 265 5.16 11.05 20.20
N GLY A 266 6.37 10.93 20.73
CA GLY A 266 6.82 11.76 21.84
C GLY A 266 6.95 13.25 21.48
N GLU A 267 7.21 13.56 20.22
CA GLU A 267 7.35 14.94 19.72
C GLU A 267 6.00 15.55 19.31
N TYR A 268 5.18 14.83 18.57
CA TYR A 268 3.99 15.39 17.92
C TYR A 268 2.65 14.97 18.55
N ALA A 269 2.65 13.96 19.41
CA ALA A 269 1.46 13.47 20.12
C ALA A 269 1.81 13.01 21.54
N PRO A 270 2.35 13.90 22.40
CA PRO A 270 2.83 13.56 23.76
C PRO A 270 1.70 13.16 24.73
#